data_77512c3ef9aad9b26b9116f60828565b
#
_entry.id   77512c3ef9aad9b26b9116f60828565b
#
_cell.length_a   1.000
_cell.length_b   1.000
_cell.length_c   1.000
_cell.angle_alpha   90.00
_cell.angle_beta   90.00
_cell.angle_gamma   90.00
#
_symmetry.space_group_name_H-M   'P 1'
#
loop_
_entity.id
_entity.type
_entity.pdbx_description
1 polymer ?
#
loop_
_entity_poly.entity_id
_entity_poly.type
_entity_poly.pdbx_seq_one_letter_code
_entity_poly.pdbx_strand_id
1 'polypeptide(L)'
;MAWFRKKQDNRVRIFRTVVILVIVFVVGAFAADKISQKREGPDQREALAQCLTDKGVKFYGAYWCPHCARQKKLFGRAISKVTYVECAIPGNTQAQAQQCKDANITGYPTWTFADGSRRSGEVSLEDLAEKSGCPWTP
;
A
#
# COMPACT_ATOMS: atom_id res chain seq x y z
N MET A 1 27.90 -39.80 48.29
CA MET A 1 28.15 -38.71 47.30
C MET A 1 27.50 -38.94 45.96
N ALA A 2 27.19 -40.14 45.48
CA ALA A 2 26.58 -40.42 44.15
C ALA A 2 25.13 -39.93 44.02
N TRP A 3 24.33 -39.88 45.09
CA TRP A 3 22.92 -39.50 45.06
C TRP A 3 22.71 -37.99 44.81
N PHE A 4 23.59 -37.14 45.34
CA PHE A 4 23.56 -35.69 45.11
C PHE A 4 23.87 -35.34 43.63
N ARG A 5 24.79 -36.05 43.00
CA ARG A 5 25.18 -35.82 41.60
C ARG A 5 24.04 -36.15 40.63
N LYS A 6 23.28 -37.24 40.89
CA LYS A 6 22.14 -37.65 40.05
C LYS A 6 20.96 -36.65 40.11
N LYS A 7 20.77 -35.98 41.27
CA LYS A 7 19.71 -34.99 41.44
C LYS A 7 20.02 -33.67 40.75
N GLN A 8 21.29 -33.31 40.61
CA GLN A 8 21.78 -32.13 39.91
C GLN A 8 21.69 -32.32 38.40
N ASP A 9 22.01 -33.49 37.85
CA ASP A 9 21.88 -33.83 36.43
C ASP A 9 20.42 -33.77 35.95
N ASN A 10 19.48 -34.22 36.75
CA ASN A 10 18.06 -34.15 36.39
C ASN A 10 17.53 -32.69 36.33
N ARG A 11 17.99 -31.83 37.23
CA ARG A 11 17.59 -30.41 37.20
C ARG A 11 18.11 -29.70 35.97
N VAL A 12 19.37 -29.96 35.57
CA VAL A 12 19.97 -29.40 34.38
C VAL A 12 19.29 -29.93 33.12
N ARG A 13 18.95 -31.23 33.08
CA ARG A 13 18.20 -31.82 31.95
C ARG A 13 16.81 -31.19 31.80
N ILE A 14 16.05 -31.07 32.89
CA ILE A 14 14.71 -30.45 32.89
C ILE A 14 14.81 -29.00 32.45
N PHE A 15 15.78 -28.25 32.97
CA PHE A 15 15.98 -26.84 32.57
C PHE A 15 16.30 -26.71 31.08
N ARG A 16 17.18 -27.56 30.55
CA ARG A 16 17.51 -27.56 29.10
C ARG A 16 16.30 -27.91 28.23
N THR A 17 15.50 -28.90 28.61
CA THR A 17 14.27 -29.25 27.89
C THR A 17 13.23 -28.14 27.91
N VAL A 18 13.01 -27.47 29.04
CA VAL A 18 12.10 -26.34 29.15
C VAL A 18 12.56 -25.17 28.27
N VAL A 19 13.86 -24.84 28.31
CA VAL A 19 14.43 -23.77 27.46
C VAL A 19 14.24 -24.09 25.99
N ILE A 20 14.50 -25.34 25.56
CA ILE A 20 14.31 -25.75 24.15
C ILE A 20 12.83 -25.63 23.76
N LEU A 21 11.90 -26.08 24.60
CA LEU A 21 10.46 -25.99 24.33
C LEU A 21 9.99 -24.52 24.21
N VAL A 22 10.50 -23.64 25.07
CA VAL A 22 10.20 -22.20 24.98
C VAL A 22 10.73 -21.60 23.69
N ILE A 23 11.97 -21.94 23.30
CA ILE A 23 12.55 -21.44 22.05
C ILE A 23 11.74 -21.95 20.83
N VAL A 24 11.37 -23.23 20.80
CA VAL A 24 10.56 -23.80 19.73
C VAL A 24 9.18 -23.15 19.66
N PHE A 25 8.56 -22.89 20.81
CA PHE A 25 7.28 -22.18 20.87
C PHE A 25 7.38 -20.74 20.36
N VAL A 26 8.41 -20.01 20.80
CA VAL A 26 8.63 -18.62 20.36
C VAL A 26 8.92 -18.57 18.86
N VAL A 27 9.81 -19.43 18.35
CA VAL A 27 10.13 -19.50 16.91
C VAL A 27 8.89 -19.91 16.10
N GLY A 28 8.10 -20.87 16.61
CA GLY A 28 6.84 -21.28 15.98
C GLY A 28 5.80 -20.15 15.92
N ALA A 29 5.67 -19.38 17.01
CA ALA A 29 4.77 -18.23 17.06
C ALA A 29 5.19 -17.13 16.06
N PHE A 30 6.49 -16.79 16.01
CA PHE A 30 7.03 -15.84 15.02
C PHE A 30 6.88 -16.31 13.58
N ALA A 31 7.03 -17.61 13.32
CA ALA A 31 6.84 -18.18 11.98
C ALA A 31 5.36 -18.16 11.58
N ALA A 32 4.44 -18.45 12.50
CA ALA A 32 3.00 -18.40 12.26
C ALA A 32 2.53 -16.98 11.95
N ASP A 33 3.05 -15.96 12.65
CA ASP A 33 2.72 -14.55 12.41
C ASP A 33 3.18 -14.11 11.01
N LYS A 34 4.40 -14.48 10.60
CA LYS A 34 4.92 -14.21 9.24
C LYS A 34 4.14 -14.92 8.13
N ILE A 35 3.62 -16.12 8.40
CA ILE A 35 2.81 -16.88 7.44
C ILE A 35 1.41 -16.28 7.32
N SER A 36 0.84 -15.77 8.41
CA SER A 36 -0.46 -15.08 8.43
C SER A 36 -0.41 -13.78 7.60
N GLN A 37 0.64 -12.98 7.73
CA GLN A 37 0.83 -11.75 6.95
C GLN A 37 0.98 -12.01 5.42
N LYS A 38 1.40 -13.20 5.00
CA LYS A 38 1.56 -13.57 3.58
C LYS A 38 0.27 -14.06 2.93
N ARG A 39 -0.82 -14.25 3.70
CA ARG A 39 -2.13 -14.73 3.23
C ARG A 39 -3.19 -13.64 3.09
N GLU A 40 -2.90 -12.41 3.49
CA GLU A 40 -3.74 -11.28 3.12
C GLU A 40 -3.58 -11.08 1.61
N GLY A 41 -4.67 -11.27 0.88
CA GLY A 41 -4.74 -10.93 -0.54
C GLY A 41 -4.33 -9.46 -0.74
N PRO A 42 -4.08 -9.03 -1.99
CA PRO A 42 -3.68 -7.65 -2.24
C PRO A 42 -4.67 -6.72 -1.55
N ASP A 43 -4.15 -5.78 -0.76
CA ASP A 43 -4.95 -4.71 -0.15
C ASP A 43 -5.91 -4.18 -1.23
N GLN A 44 -7.18 -4.06 -0.91
CA GLN A 44 -8.20 -3.63 -1.88
C GLN A 44 -7.81 -2.34 -2.60
N ARG A 45 -7.04 -1.47 -1.91
CA ARG A 45 -6.45 -0.28 -2.50
C ARG A 45 -5.43 -0.61 -3.57
N GLU A 46 -4.63 -1.66 -3.38
CA GLU A 46 -3.67 -2.13 -4.39
C GLU A 46 -4.39 -2.72 -5.60
N ALA A 47 -5.43 -3.51 -5.38
CA ALA A 47 -6.25 -4.08 -6.43
C ALA A 47 -6.94 -2.98 -7.25
N LEU A 48 -7.52 -1.98 -6.57
CA LEU A 48 -8.13 -0.82 -7.23
C LEU A 48 -7.09 -0.01 -8.01
N ALA A 49 -5.95 0.34 -7.40
CA ALA A 49 -4.91 1.13 -8.05
C ALA A 49 -4.35 0.44 -9.31
N GLN A 50 -4.15 -0.88 -9.24
CA GLN A 50 -3.73 -1.67 -10.40
C GLN A 50 -4.82 -1.68 -11.48
N CYS A 51 -6.07 -1.95 -11.12
CA CYS A 51 -7.19 -1.95 -12.05
C CYS A 51 -7.37 -0.59 -12.75
N LEU A 52 -7.26 0.52 -12.02
CA LEU A 52 -7.29 1.86 -12.60
C LEU A 52 -6.22 2.04 -13.67
N THR A 53 -4.99 1.63 -13.38
CA THR A 53 -3.88 1.71 -14.33
C THR A 53 -4.09 0.81 -15.54
N ASP A 54 -4.53 -0.43 -15.34
CA ASP A 54 -4.82 -1.39 -16.42
C ASP A 54 -5.92 -0.88 -17.36
N LYS A 55 -6.87 -0.10 -16.82
CA LYS A 55 -7.93 0.56 -17.58
C LYS A 55 -7.53 1.91 -18.17
N GLY A 56 -6.25 2.29 -18.10
CA GLY A 56 -5.73 3.54 -18.66
C GLY A 56 -6.17 4.81 -17.94
N VAL A 57 -6.68 4.69 -16.70
CA VAL A 57 -7.01 5.84 -15.87
C VAL A 57 -5.73 6.55 -15.45
N LYS A 58 -5.69 7.88 -15.57
CA LYS A 58 -4.54 8.69 -15.21
C LYS A 58 -4.91 9.74 -14.16
N PHE A 59 -4.00 9.93 -13.22
CA PHE A 59 -4.08 10.93 -12.17
C PHE A 59 -3.11 12.08 -12.46
N TYR A 60 -3.63 13.22 -12.86
CA TYR A 60 -2.86 14.43 -13.11
C TYR A 60 -2.81 15.30 -11.85
N GLY A 61 -1.63 15.72 -11.44
CA GLY A 61 -1.45 16.51 -10.24
C GLY A 61 -0.18 17.36 -10.29
N ALA A 62 0.04 18.08 -9.18
CA ALA A 62 1.24 18.86 -8.95
C ALA A 62 1.82 18.53 -7.59
N TYR A 63 3.14 18.43 -7.46
CA TYR A 63 3.82 18.05 -6.20
C TYR A 63 3.51 18.99 -5.04
N TRP A 64 3.27 20.25 -5.33
CA TRP A 64 2.96 21.30 -4.35
C TRP A 64 1.45 21.40 -4.01
N CYS A 65 0.58 20.67 -4.71
CA CYS A 65 -0.88 20.77 -4.55
C CYS A 65 -1.36 19.99 -3.30
N PRO A 66 -1.98 20.66 -2.30
CA PRO A 66 -2.44 19.99 -1.08
C PRO A 66 -3.58 19.00 -1.34
N HIS A 67 -4.47 19.28 -2.31
CA HIS A 67 -5.54 18.36 -2.71
C HIS A 67 -4.96 17.07 -3.33
N CYS A 68 -3.91 17.18 -4.13
CA CYS A 68 -3.20 16.02 -4.69
C CYS A 68 -2.56 15.17 -3.59
N ALA A 69 -1.98 15.82 -2.57
CA ALA A 69 -1.42 15.12 -1.43
C ALA A 69 -2.48 14.33 -0.66
N ARG A 70 -3.67 14.92 -0.42
CA ARG A 70 -4.80 14.23 0.22
C ARG A 70 -5.31 13.07 -0.65
N GLN A 71 -5.46 13.28 -1.96
CA GLN A 71 -5.85 12.22 -2.89
C GLN A 71 -4.87 11.04 -2.86
N LYS A 72 -3.57 11.30 -2.91
CA LYS A 72 -2.53 10.26 -2.79
C LYS A 72 -2.64 9.51 -1.46
N LYS A 73 -2.96 10.21 -0.37
CA LYS A 73 -3.10 9.62 0.97
C LYS A 73 -4.25 8.62 1.07
N LEU A 74 -5.34 8.77 0.30
CA LEU A 74 -6.44 7.80 0.25
C LEU A 74 -5.95 6.42 -0.21
N PHE A 75 -5.04 6.37 -1.16
CA PHE A 75 -4.44 5.12 -1.64
C PHE A 75 -3.35 4.57 -0.71
N GLY A 76 -2.75 5.42 0.14
CA GLY A 76 -1.61 5.02 0.95
C GLY A 76 -0.45 4.51 0.08
N ARG A 77 0.10 3.33 0.39
CA ARG A 77 1.20 2.73 -0.39
C ARG A 77 0.79 2.31 -1.80
N ALA A 78 -0.48 2.02 -2.02
CA ALA A 78 -1.02 1.60 -3.30
C ALA A 78 -0.93 2.70 -4.38
N ILE A 79 -0.69 3.95 -4.00
CA ILE A 79 -0.52 5.07 -4.95
C ILE A 79 0.62 4.83 -5.95
N SER A 80 1.63 4.05 -5.59
CA SER A 80 2.73 3.69 -6.48
C SER A 80 2.29 2.88 -7.71
N LYS A 81 1.11 2.27 -7.66
CA LYS A 81 0.51 1.52 -8.77
C LYS A 81 -0.40 2.37 -9.65
N VAL A 82 -0.75 3.58 -9.23
CA VAL A 82 -1.57 4.51 -10.01
C VAL A 82 -0.71 5.21 -11.05
N THR A 83 -1.18 5.32 -12.29
CA THR A 83 -0.53 6.12 -13.33
C THR A 83 -0.64 7.60 -12.99
N TYR A 84 0.36 8.12 -12.30
CA TYR A 84 0.45 9.53 -11.91
C TYR A 84 1.23 10.33 -12.95
N VAL A 85 0.68 11.50 -13.33
CA VAL A 85 1.30 12.45 -14.26
C VAL A 85 1.59 13.74 -13.49
N GLU A 86 2.88 14.04 -13.31
CA GLU A 86 3.32 15.31 -12.72
C GLU A 86 3.18 16.45 -13.72
N CYS A 87 2.38 17.44 -13.35
CA CYS A 87 2.11 18.61 -14.19
C CYS A 87 2.92 19.85 -13.79
N ALA A 88 3.47 19.87 -12.58
CA ALA A 88 4.29 20.98 -12.13
C ALA A 88 5.71 20.89 -12.70
N ILE A 89 6.31 22.06 -12.94
CA ILE A 89 7.71 22.18 -13.32
C ILE A 89 8.50 22.60 -12.08
N PRO A 90 9.55 21.85 -11.69
CA PRO A 90 10.38 22.23 -10.57
C PRO A 90 10.95 23.66 -10.71
N GLY A 91 10.84 24.45 -9.64
CA GLY A 91 11.29 25.83 -9.62
C GLY A 91 10.36 26.85 -10.30
N ASN A 92 9.26 26.41 -10.93
CA ASN A 92 8.27 27.31 -11.53
C ASN A 92 6.84 26.80 -11.29
N THR A 93 6.21 27.27 -10.21
CA THR A 93 4.86 26.86 -9.80
C THR A 93 3.75 27.41 -10.72
N GLN A 94 4.05 28.37 -11.58
CA GLN A 94 3.11 28.95 -12.55
C GLN A 94 3.15 28.23 -13.90
N ALA A 95 4.23 27.50 -14.19
CA ALA A 95 4.36 26.76 -15.43
C ALA A 95 3.76 25.35 -15.30
N GLN A 96 3.19 24.87 -16.40
CA GLN A 96 2.63 23.54 -16.52
C GLN A 96 3.43 22.72 -17.54
N ALA A 97 3.69 21.44 -17.22
CA ALA A 97 4.35 20.51 -18.13
C ALA A 97 3.55 20.33 -19.43
N GLN A 98 4.26 20.19 -20.56
CA GLN A 98 3.65 20.13 -21.88
C GLN A 98 2.60 19.01 -22.00
N GLN A 99 2.90 17.83 -21.50
CA GLN A 99 1.97 16.69 -21.49
C GLN A 99 0.61 16.98 -20.82
N CYS A 100 0.58 17.89 -19.83
CA CYS A 100 -0.65 18.28 -19.16
C CYS A 100 -1.41 19.37 -19.93
N LYS A 101 -0.69 20.25 -20.65
CA LYS A 101 -1.29 21.20 -21.60
C LYS A 101 -1.95 20.45 -22.75
N ASP A 102 -1.25 19.48 -23.33
CA ASP A 102 -1.75 18.64 -24.43
C ASP A 102 -2.98 17.83 -23.99
N ALA A 103 -3.00 17.39 -22.73
CA ALA A 103 -4.15 16.74 -22.12
C ALA A 103 -5.24 17.73 -21.68
N ASN A 104 -5.10 19.05 -21.91
CA ASN A 104 -6.03 20.10 -21.50
C ASN A 104 -6.38 20.03 -20.00
N ILE A 105 -5.38 19.84 -19.12
CA ILE A 105 -5.58 19.82 -17.67
C ILE A 105 -5.58 21.26 -17.15
N THR A 106 -6.69 21.69 -16.58
CA THR A 106 -6.90 23.07 -16.10
C THR A 106 -6.87 23.22 -14.58
N GLY A 107 -6.79 22.11 -13.85
CA GLY A 107 -6.76 22.11 -12.38
C GLY A 107 -6.25 20.80 -11.80
N TYR A 108 -5.95 20.81 -10.49
CA TYR A 108 -5.39 19.65 -9.78
C TYR A 108 -6.12 19.35 -8.49
N PRO A 109 -6.31 18.07 -8.15
CA PRO A 109 -6.10 16.90 -9.00
C PRO A 109 -7.13 16.80 -10.13
N THR A 110 -6.78 16.12 -11.23
CA THR A 110 -7.72 15.72 -12.29
C THR A 110 -7.47 14.27 -12.65
N TRP A 111 -8.55 13.49 -12.68
CA TRP A 111 -8.58 12.13 -13.16
C TRP A 111 -9.11 12.08 -14.58
N THR A 112 -8.47 11.31 -15.46
CA THR A 112 -8.97 11.04 -16.80
C THR A 112 -9.20 9.55 -16.97
N PHE A 113 -10.27 9.19 -17.67
CA PHE A 113 -10.69 7.80 -17.90
C PHE A 113 -10.53 7.45 -19.39
N ALA A 114 -10.50 6.15 -19.71
CA ALA A 114 -10.33 5.67 -21.09
C ALA A 114 -11.46 6.12 -22.04
N ASP A 115 -12.65 6.39 -21.50
CA ASP A 115 -13.80 6.93 -22.25
C ASP A 115 -13.67 8.45 -22.57
N GLY A 116 -12.53 9.07 -22.20
CA GLY A 116 -12.29 10.51 -22.35
C GLY A 116 -12.93 11.38 -21.28
N SER A 117 -13.72 10.80 -20.38
CA SER A 117 -14.34 11.55 -19.29
C SER A 117 -13.32 11.96 -18.24
N ARG A 118 -13.69 12.95 -17.42
CA ARG A 118 -12.81 13.55 -16.40
C ARG A 118 -13.55 13.74 -15.07
N ARG A 119 -12.77 13.72 -13.99
CA ARG A 119 -13.19 14.15 -12.66
C ARG A 119 -12.12 15.09 -12.11
N SER A 120 -12.51 16.32 -11.75
CA SER A 120 -11.62 17.30 -11.13
C SER A 120 -11.88 17.37 -9.64
N GLY A 121 -10.83 17.64 -8.88
CA GLY A 121 -10.87 17.65 -7.42
C GLY A 121 -10.58 16.28 -6.80
N GLU A 122 -10.68 16.22 -5.49
CA GLU A 122 -10.53 14.97 -4.74
C GLU A 122 -11.72 14.06 -5.03
N VAL A 123 -11.43 12.80 -5.35
CA VAL A 123 -12.43 11.77 -5.68
C VAL A 123 -12.27 10.61 -4.70
N SER A 124 -13.39 10.11 -4.16
CA SER A 124 -13.35 8.94 -3.27
C SER A 124 -12.89 7.68 -4.02
N LEU A 125 -12.40 6.68 -3.28
CA LEU A 125 -11.99 5.41 -3.90
C LEU A 125 -13.20 4.67 -4.48
N GLU A 126 -14.36 4.80 -3.84
CA GLU A 126 -15.64 4.26 -4.31
C GLU A 126 -16.03 4.87 -5.66
N ASP A 127 -16.01 6.21 -5.77
CA ASP A 127 -16.37 6.90 -7.01
C ASP A 127 -15.40 6.57 -8.16
N LEU A 128 -14.10 6.43 -7.84
CA LEU A 128 -13.11 6.00 -8.83
C LEU A 128 -13.38 4.58 -9.30
N ALA A 129 -13.71 3.67 -8.38
CA ALA A 129 -14.04 2.29 -8.69
C ALA A 129 -15.32 2.19 -9.53
N GLU A 130 -16.39 2.87 -9.12
CA GLU A 130 -17.66 2.91 -9.83
C GLU A 130 -17.46 3.45 -11.26
N LYS A 131 -16.80 4.62 -11.40
CA LYS A 131 -16.59 5.25 -12.69
C LYS A 131 -15.72 4.44 -13.64
N SER A 132 -14.73 3.73 -13.10
CA SER A 132 -13.83 2.88 -13.89
C SER A 132 -14.35 1.46 -14.08
N GLY A 133 -15.38 1.03 -13.34
CA GLY A 133 -15.84 -0.35 -13.28
C GLY A 133 -14.80 -1.29 -12.66
N CYS A 134 -13.99 -0.79 -11.72
CA CYS A 134 -13.05 -1.59 -10.94
C CYS A 134 -13.73 -2.17 -9.70
N PRO A 135 -13.34 -3.36 -9.23
CA PRO A 135 -13.87 -3.92 -7.99
C PRO A 135 -13.42 -3.09 -6.79
N TRP A 136 -14.36 -2.79 -5.90
CA TRP A 136 -14.13 -2.11 -4.63
C TRP A 136 -15.17 -2.56 -3.61
N THR A 137 -14.73 -2.92 -2.43
CA THR A 137 -15.56 -3.18 -1.25
C THR A 137 -14.98 -2.36 -0.11
N PRO A 138 -15.70 -1.39 0.47
CA PRO A 138 -15.21 -0.56 1.56
C PRO A 138 -14.92 -1.34 2.85
#